data_a7f83ca795736e777abe421559bf77ab
#
_entry.id   a7f83ca795736e777abe421559bf77ab
#
_cell.length_a   1.000
_cell.length_b   1.000
_cell.length_c   1.000
_cell.angle_alpha   90.00
_cell.angle_beta   90.00
_cell.angle_gamma   90.00
#
_symmetry.space_group_name_H-M   'P 1'
#
loop_
_entity.id
_entity.type
_entity.pdbx_description
1 polymer ?
#
loop_
_entity_poly.entity_id
_entity_poly.type
_entity_poly.pdbx_seq_one_letter_code
_entity_poly.pdbx_strand_id
1 'polypeptide(L)'
;MSKTIVLIHGAWLNSRCWEAWKARYEAKGYTVSAPDWPHDDRSPAQLREAPDPQLARTGQKAIVDHFERIIRALPEEPILIGHSLGGVFTQHLLDRGCGVAGVAIDPAPTPGVPLGPNAIVSALPVFGDLLSWKKAKVMSRRFFETRFAQTAPKARAAELYDCYIVPTAGRVYWDGVTGASGQIRWDNPDRAPLLLIGGDLDLIADASMTRAIYKKQKRAPSRTDLKIFEGRSHWTCMVAGWETVADHALDWAVANARPARAAAAAAA
;
A
#
# COMPACT_ATOMS: atom_id res chain seq x y z
N MET A 1 21.40 -1.11 11.63
CA MET A 1 20.21 -0.58 10.91
C MET A 1 19.87 -1.58 9.83
N SER A 2 18.59 -1.87 9.64
CA SER A 2 18.15 -2.81 8.60
C SER A 2 18.54 -2.31 7.20
N LYS A 3 18.99 -3.23 6.36
CA LYS A 3 19.29 -3.01 4.94
C LYS A 3 18.26 -3.65 4.03
N THR A 4 17.23 -4.25 4.61
CA THR A 4 16.16 -4.92 3.88
C THR A 4 14.90 -4.06 3.82
N ILE A 5 14.32 -3.95 2.62
CA ILE A 5 13.08 -3.20 2.36
C ILE A 5 12.06 -4.12 1.70
N VAL A 6 10.82 -4.07 2.17
CA VAL A 6 9.68 -4.73 1.52
C VAL A 6 8.71 -3.67 1.01
N LEU A 7 8.45 -3.69 -0.30
CA LEU A 7 7.52 -2.80 -0.98
C LEU A 7 6.18 -3.52 -1.19
N ILE A 8 5.08 -2.88 -0.79
CA ILE A 8 3.75 -3.48 -0.75
C ILE A 8 2.80 -2.67 -1.63
N HIS A 9 2.37 -3.25 -2.76
CA HIS A 9 1.49 -2.57 -3.71
C HIS A 9 0.04 -2.50 -3.24
N GLY A 10 -0.72 -1.58 -3.83
CA GLY A 10 -2.15 -1.40 -3.60
C GLY A 10 -3.04 -2.20 -4.56
N ALA A 11 -4.35 -1.95 -4.50
CA ALA A 11 -5.30 -2.49 -5.45
C ALA A 11 -5.02 -2.03 -6.88
N TRP A 12 -5.39 -2.86 -7.86
CA TRP A 12 -5.21 -2.64 -9.29
C TRP A 12 -3.76 -2.54 -9.77
N LEU A 13 -2.82 -2.85 -8.90
CA LEU A 13 -1.38 -2.87 -9.17
C LEU A 13 -0.81 -4.23 -8.77
N ASN A 14 0.39 -4.54 -9.26
CA ASN A 14 1.23 -5.63 -8.79
C ASN A 14 2.65 -5.12 -8.53
N SER A 15 3.59 -6.02 -8.24
CA SER A 15 4.99 -5.69 -7.89
C SER A 15 5.69 -4.77 -8.90
N ARG A 16 5.28 -4.81 -10.17
CA ARG A 16 5.88 -4.02 -11.25
C ARG A 16 5.81 -2.52 -11.00
N CYS A 17 4.80 -2.05 -10.26
CA CYS A 17 4.70 -0.62 -9.92
C CYS A 17 5.87 -0.12 -9.07
N TRP A 18 6.64 -1.03 -8.49
CA TRP A 18 7.79 -0.73 -7.65
C TRP A 18 9.15 -0.88 -8.34
N GLU A 19 9.22 -1.26 -9.62
CA GLU A 19 10.48 -1.51 -10.32
C GLU A 19 11.46 -0.34 -10.21
N ALA A 20 10.98 0.90 -10.41
CA ALA A 20 11.82 2.10 -10.32
C ALA A 20 12.30 2.38 -8.87
N TRP A 21 11.42 2.22 -7.88
CA TRP A 21 11.78 2.36 -6.46
C TRP A 21 12.79 1.31 -6.02
N LYS A 22 12.56 0.06 -6.44
CA LYS A 22 13.47 -1.04 -6.17
C LYS A 22 14.86 -0.74 -6.70
N ALA A 23 14.99 -0.40 -7.99
CA ALA A 23 16.28 -0.04 -8.59
C ALA A 23 16.96 1.13 -7.87
N ARG A 24 16.17 2.17 -7.47
CA ARG A 24 16.69 3.33 -6.74
C ARG A 24 17.25 2.97 -5.37
N TYR A 25 16.58 2.11 -4.62
CA TYR A 25 17.01 1.70 -3.29
C TYR A 25 18.15 0.69 -3.33
N GLU A 26 18.15 -0.23 -4.32
CA GLU A 26 19.25 -1.15 -4.57
C GLU A 26 20.54 -0.39 -4.91
N ALA A 27 20.45 0.67 -5.71
CA ALA A 27 21.59 1.55 -6.00
C ALA A 27 22.15 2.26 -4.74
N LYS A 28 21.35 2.39 -3.67
CA LYS A 28 21.76 2.89 -2.37
C LYS A 28 22.25 1.80 -1.40
N GLY A 29 22.38 0.55 -1.88
CA GLY A 29 22.91 -0.58 -1.12
C GLY A 29 21.89 -1.27 -0.19
N TYR A 30 20.59 -1.20 -0.52
CA TYR A 30 19.54 -1.95 0.18
C TYR A 30 19.19 -3.24 -0.58
N THR A 31 18.80 -4.26 0.15
CA THR A 31 18.15 -5.46 -0.41
C THR A 31 16.64 -5.18 -0.48
N VAL A 32 16.07 -5.17 -1.67
CA VAL A 32 14.68 -4.76 -1.87
C VAL A 32 13.86 -5.90 -2.46
N SER A 33 12.76 -6.24 -1.81
CA SER A 33 11.75 -7.15 -2.35
C SER A 33 10.41 -6.45 -2.53
N ALA A 34 9.71 -6.82 -3.58
CA ALA A 34 8.36 -6.36 -3.88
C ALA A 34 7.51 -7.58 -4.24
N PRO A 35 7.02 -8.34 -3.26
CA PRO A 35 6.19 -9.51 -3.54
C PRO A 35 4.83 -9.11 -4.11
N ASP A 36 4.29 -9.94 -5.01
CA ASP A 36 2.90 -9.82 -5.46
C ASP A 36 1.90 -10.30 -4.40
N TRP A 37 0.66 -9.88 -4.53
CA TRP A 37 -0.43 -10.52 -3.79
C TRP A 37 -0.61 -11.96 -4.29
N PRO A 38 -1.22 -12.85 -3.48
CA PRO A 38 -1.58 -14.18 -3.96
C PRO A 38 -2.42 -14.10 -5.25
N HIS A 39 -2.02 -14.88 -6.26
CA HIS A 39 -2.70 -14.99 -7.58
C HIS A 39 -2.53 -13.77 -8.50
N ASP A 40 -1.53 -12.91 -8.27
CA ASP A 40 -1.30 -11.66 -9.00
C ASP A 40 0.10 -11.62 -9.67
N ASP A 41 0.75 -12.76 -9.82
CA ASP A 41 2.15 -12.95 -10.22
C ASP A 41 2.37 -13.01 -11.74
N ARG A 42 1.34 -12.74 -12.56
CA ARG A 42 1.43 -12.71 -14.02
C ARG A 42 1.53 -11.30 -14.57
N SER A 43 1.83 -11.18 -15.86
CA SER A 43 1.87 -9.86 -16.52
C SER A 43 0.48 -9.17 -16.48
N PRO A 44 0.43 -7.82 -16.45
CA PRO A 44 -0.83 -7.09 -16.45
C PRO A 44 -1.76 -7.44 -17.61
N ALA A 45 -1.20 -7.68 -18.81
CA ALA A 45 -2.01 -8.10 -19.96
C ALA A 45 -2.66 -9.47 -19.73
N GLN A 46 -1.89 -10.46 -19.28
CA GLN A 46 -2.40 -11.81 -18.98
C GLN A 46 -3.45 -11.80 -17.86
N LEU A 47 -3.22 -11.00 -16.81
CA LEU A 47 -4.17 -10.88 -15.70
C LEU A 47 -5.49 -10.21 -16.13
N ARG A 48 -5.43 -9.21 -17.02
CA ARG A 48 -6.65 -8.59 -17.57
C ARG A 48 -7.41 -9.49 -18.52
N GLU A 49 -6.71 -10.29 -19.32
CA GLU A 49 -7.31 -11.24 -20.25
C GLU A 49 -7.98 -12.42 -19.52
N ALA A 50 -7.28 -13.01 -18.56
CA ALA A 50 -7.74 -14.17 -17.81
C ALA A 50 -7.35 -14.04 -16.32
N PRO A 51 -8.13 -13.29 -15.51
CA PRO A 51 -7.90 -13.20 -14.07
C PRO A 51 -7.93 -14.59 -13.42
N ASP A 52 -7.06 -14.82 -12.44
CA ASP A 52 -7.14 -16.05 -11.65
C ASP A 52 -8.48 -16.09 -10.88
N PRO A 53 -9.26 -17.16 -10.98
CA PRO A 53 -10.51 -17.27 -10.24
C PRO A 53 -10.35 -17.20 -8.71
N GLN A 54 -9.17 -17.54 -8.19
CA GLN A 54 -8.87 -17.45 -6.75
C GLN A 54 -8.62 -16.00 -6.31
N LEU A 55 -8.15 -15.13 -7.22
CA LEU A 55 -8.01 -13.69 -6.94
C LEU A 55 -9.32 -13.11 -6.41
N ALA A 56 -10.45 -13.42 -7.03
CA ALA A 56 -11.76 -12.91 -6.60
C ALA A 56 -12.14 -13.27 -5.15
N ARG A 57 -11.54 -14.31 -4.60
CA ARG A 57 -11.77 -14.80 -3.22
C ARG A 57 -10.76 -14.25 -2.21
N THR A 58 -9.70 -13.61 -2.68
CA THR A 58 -8.61 -13.12 -1.86
C THR A 58 -9.07 -11.89 -1.09
N GLY A 59 -9.07 -11.97 0.23
CA GLY A 59 -9.44 -10.87 1.15
C GLY A 59 -8.20 -10.22 1.77
N GLN A 60 -8.38 -9.07 2.41
CA GLN A 60 -7.30 -8.31 3.03
C GLN A 60 -6.51 -9.13 4.06
N LYS A 61 -7.21 -9.92 4.90
CA LYS A 61 -6.54 -10.75 5.91
C LYS A 61 -5.58 -11.76 5.28
N ALA A 62 -6.00 -12.43 4.20
CA ALA A 62 -5.17 -13.40 3.50
C ALA A 62 -3.91 -12.75 2.88
N ILE A 63 -4.04 -11.51 2.38
CA ILE A 63 -2.93 -10.74 1.85
C ILE A 63 -1.96 -10.34 2.97
N VAL A 64 -2.46 -9.82 4.08
CA VAL A 64 -1.63 -9.47 5.24
C VAL A 64 -0.89 -10.70 5.79
N ASP A 65 -1.57 -11.84 5.93
CA ASP A 65 -0.98 -13.09 6.38
C ASP A 65 0.10 -13.61 5.40
N HIS A 66 -0.10 -13.38 4.09
CA HIS A 66 0.90 -13.71 3.06
C HIS A 66 2.16 -12.87 3.24
N PHE A 67 2.03 -11.54 3.35
CA PHE A 67 3.18 -10.67 3.58
C PHE A 67 3.85 -10.93 4.93
N GLU A 68 3.10 -11.22 5.99
CA GLU A 68 3.67 -11.56 7.28
C GLU A 68 4.56 -12.80 7.20
N ARG A 69 4.13 -13.86 6.49
CA ARG A 69 4.96 -15.06 6.29
C ARG A 69 6.25 -14.74 5.53
N ILE A 70 6.18 -13.92 4.47
CA ILE A 70 7.37 -13.50 3.71
C ILE A 70 8.31 -12.72 4.62
N ILE A 71 7.80 -11.73 5.36
CA ILE A 71 8.61 -10.85 6.22
C ILE A 71 9.28 -11.65 7.34
N ARG A 72 8.56 -12.57 7.97
CA ARG A 72 9.12 -13.41 9.06
C ARG A 72 10.16 -14.43 8.59
N ALA A 73 10.18 -14.75 7.29
CA ALA A 73 11.20 -15.60 6.69
C ALA A 73 12.47 -14.84 6.29
N LEU A 74 12.47 -13.50 6.37
CA LEU A 74 13.67 -12.69 6.07
C LEU A 74 14.72 -12.83 7.18
N PRO A 75 16.02 -12.73 6.82
CA PRO A 75 17.10 -12.83 7.80
C PRO A 75 17.14 -11.67 8.80
N GLU A 76 16.51 -10.54 8.48
CA GLU A 76 16.38 -9.37 9.35
C GLU A 76 15.02 -8.70 9.19
N GLU A 77 14.56 -8.00 10.22
CA GLU A 77 13.33 -7.21 10.16
C GLU A 77 13.46 -6.06 9.16
N PRO A 78 12.59 -5.96 8.12
CA PRO A 78 12.72 -4.98 7.07
C PRO A 78 12.11 -3.62 7.43
N ILE A 79 12.43 -2.59 6.64
CA ILE A 79 11.60 -1.41 6.47
C ILE A 79 10.43 -1.80 5.55
N LEU A 80 9.19 -1.42 5.93
CA LEU A 80 7.98 -1.68 5.15
C LEU A 80 7.51 -0.40 4.48
N ILE A 81 7.32 -0.42 3.16
CA ILE A 81 6.78 0.73 2.40
C ILE A 81 5.60 0.25 1.59
N GLY A 82 4.41 0.79 1.85
CA GLY A 82 3.19 0.39 1.16
C GLY A 82 2.42 1.56 0.57
N HIS A 83 1.80 1.33 -0.58
CA HIS A 83 0.96 2.30 -1.30
C HIS A 83 -0.51 1.89 -1.26
N SER A 84 -1.41 2.83 -1.05
CA SER A 84 -2.87 2.60 -1.09
C SER A 84 -3.30 1.49 -0.09
N LEU A 85 -3.92 0.40 -0.55
CA LEU A 85 -4.18 -0.78 0.29
C LEU A 85 -2.89 -1.38 0.85
N GLY A 86 -1.76 -1.33 0.12
CA GLY A 86 -0.44 -1.69 0.65
C GLY A 86 -0.06 -0.84 1.87
N GLY A 87 -0.46 0.43 1.91
CA GLY A 87 -0.31 1.29 3.08
C GLY A 87 -1.17 0.87 4.27
N VAL A 88 -2.35 0.30 4.02
CA VAL A 88 -3.17 -0.34 5.06
C VAL A 88 -2.48 -1.60 5.58
N PHE A 89 -1.98 -2.44 4.67
CA PHE A 89 -1.29 -3.68 5.05
C PHE A 89 0.00 -3.40 5.81
N THR A 90 0.73 -2.36 5.45
CA THR A 90 1.88 -1.87 6.23
C THR A 90 1.47 -1.59 7.67
N GLN A 91 0.37 -0.88 7.90
CA GLN A 91 -0.11 -0.58 9.25
C GLN A 91 -0.51 -1.85 10.02
N HIS A 92 -1.20 -2.82 9.38
CA HIS A 92 -1.51 -4.12 9.99
C HIS A 92 -0.26 -4.90 10.34
N LEU A 93 0.73 -4.93 9.45
CA LEU A 93 1.99 -5.65 9.67
C LEU A 93 2.79 -5.05 10.82
N LEU A 94 2.86 -3.72 10.91
CA LEU A 94 3.49 -3.03 12.05
C LEU A 94 2.74 -3.34 13.34
N ASP A 95 1.41 -3.38 13.33
CA ASP A 95 0.58 -3.72 14.50
C ASP A 95 0.81 -5.16 14.97
N ARG A 96 1.16 -6.07 14.05
CA ARG A 96 1.55 -7.45 14.33
C ARG A 96 3.03 -7.59 14.74
N GLY A 97 3.74 -6.48 14.86
CA GLY A 97 5.14 -6.44 15.27
C GLY A 97 6.14 -6.74 14.15
N CYS A 98 5.73 -6.72 12.89
CA CYS A 98 6.62 -6.87 11.73
C CYS A 98 7.30 -5.53 11.39
N GLY A 99 8.59 -5.60 11.01
CA GLY A 99 9.36 -4.46 10.50
C GLY A 99 9.92 -3.53 11.58
N VAL A 100 10.97 -2.80 11.21
CA VAL A 100 11.67 -1.83 12.06
C VAL A 100 11.16 -0.40 11.89
N ALA A 101 10.55 -0.09 10.76
CA ALA A 101 9.86 1.16 10.44
C ALA A 101 8.85 0.90 9.32
N GLY A 102 7.82 1.73 9.22
CA GLY A 102 6.86 1.66 8.12
C GLY A 102 6.60 3.02 7.49
N VAL A 103 6.30 3.00 6.19
CA VAL A 103 5.82 4.15 5.43
C VAL A 103 4.54 3.75 4.71
N ALA A 104 3.46 4.46 4.95
CA ALA A 104 2.17 4.25 4.27
C ALA A 104 1.89 5.46 3.36
N ILE A 105 1.95 5.23 2.05
CA ILE A 105 1.78 6.25 1.01
C ILE A 105 0.36 6.21 0.50
N ASP A 106 -0.35 7.35 0.54
CA ASP A 106 -1.74 7.49 0.12
C ASP A 106 -2.64 6.33 0.64
N PRO A 107 -2.56 6.00 1.96
CA PRO A 107 -3.19 4.80 2.49
C PRO A 107 -4.71 4.84 2.34
N ALA A 108 -5.29 3.73 1.86
CA ALA A 108 -6.73 3.56 1.85
C ALA A 108 -7.31 3.65 3.28
N PRO A 109 -8.60 3.97 3.44
CA PRO A 109 -9.21 4.06 4.76
C PRO A 109 -9.33 2.67 5.42
N THR A 110 -9.15 2.66 6.71
CA THR A 110 -9.41 1.50 7.58
C THR A 110 -10.68 1.72 8.39
N PRO A 111 -11.29 0.68 8.97
CA PRO A 111 -12.47 0.84 9.81
C PRO A 111 -12.31 1.94 10.87
N GLY A 112 -13.30 2.82 10.97
CA GLY A 112 -13.30 3.97 11.87
C GLY A 112 -12.57 5.21 11.35
N VAL A 113 -12.05 5.20 10.11
CA VAL A 113 -11.57 6.39 9.42
C VAL A 113 -12.68 6.94 8.52
N PRO A 114 -13.07 8.23 8.64
CA PRO A 114 -14.07 8.83 7.77
C PRO A 114 -13.63 8.80 6.31
N LEU A 115 -14.54 8.46 5.41
CA LEU A 115 -14.29 8.56 3.98
C LEU A 115 -14.39 10.02 3.53
N GLY A 116 -13.41 10.49 2.79
CA GLY A 116 -13.48 11.76 2.07
C GLY A 116 -14.47 11.68 0.89
N PRO A 117 -14.98 12.82 0.41
CA PRO A 117 -15.96 12.85 -0.68
C PRO A 117 -15.43 12.22 -1.97
N ASN A 118 -14.15 12.42 -2.28
CA ASN A 118 -13.51 11.79 -3.43
C ASN A 118 -13.42 10.28 -3.30
N ALA A 119 -13.11 9.77 -2.11
CA ALA A 119 -13.05 8.34 -1.84
C ALA A 119 -14.41 7.65 -2.04
N ILE A 120 -15.50 8.29 -1.61
CA ILE A 120 -16.86 7.79 -1.82
C ILE A 120 -17.14 7.64 -3.32
N VAL A 121 -16.88 8.70 -4.11
CA VAL A 121 -17.07 8.66 -5.56
C VAL A 121 -16.21 7.60 -6.23
N SER A 122 -14.97 7.45 -5.78
CA SER A 122 -14.01 6.48 -6.34
C SER A 122 -14.36 5.03 -5.98
N ALA A 123 -15.09 4.81 -4.90
CA ALA A 123 -15.53 3.48 -4.48
C ALA A 123 -16.81 2.99 -5.22
N LEU A 124 -17.58 3.90 -5.85
CA LEU A 124 -18.83 3.56 -6.54
C LEU A 124 -18.69 2.43 -7.58
N PRO A 125 -17.64 2.34 -8.43
CA PRO A 125 -17.50 1.25 -9.39
C PRO A 125 -17.41 -0.14 -8.74
N VAL A 126 -16.98 -0.21 -7.49
CA VAL A 126 -16.92 -1.47 -6.72
C VAL A 126 -18.23 -1.70 -5.98
N PHE A 127 -18.71 -0.76 -5.18
CA PHE A 127 -19.89 -0.93 -4.33
C PHE A 127 -21.22 -0.86 -5.10
N GLY A 128 -21.25 -0.25 -6.28
CA GLY A 128 -22.42 -0.26 -7.16
C GLY A 128 -22.72 -1.64 -7.77
N ASP A 129 -21.79 -2.59 -7.73
CA ASP A 129 -22.03 -3.99 -8.04
C ASP A 129 -22.07 -4.79 -6.74
N LEU A 130 -23.25 -5.11 -6.25
CA LEU A 130 -23.45 -5.83 -4.97
C LEU A 130 -22.81 -7.22 -4.94
N LEU A 131 -22.46 -7.79 -6.10
CA LEU A 131 -21.73 -9.06 -6.20
C LEU A 131 -20.23 -8.87 -6.38
N SER A 132 -19.72 -7.65 -6.35
CA SER A 132 -18.30 -7.35 -6.56
C SER A 132 -17.38 -8.08 -5.56
N TRP A 133 -17.87 -8.36 -4.36
CA TRP A 133 -17.13 -9.12 -3.35
C TRP A 133 -16.76 -10.56 -3.77
N LYS A 134 -17.39 -11.09 -4.85
CA LYS A 134 -17.10 -12.40 -5.47
C LYS A 134 -16.39 -12.28 -6.82
N LYS A 135 -15.99 -11.08 -7.22
CA LYS A 135 -15.46 -10.82 -8.57
C LYS A 135 -14.07 -10.18 -8.50
N ALA A 136 -13.21 -10.51 -9.46
CA ALA A 136 -12.10 -9.67 -9.81
C ALA A 136 -12.61 -8.46 -10.62
N LYS A 137 -12.21 -7.26 -10.24
CA LYS A 137 -12.62 -5.99 -10.86
C LYS A 137 -11.42 -5.34 -11.52
N VAL A 138 -11.59 -4.93 -12.78
CA VAL A 138 -10.60 -4.14 -13.49
C VAL A 138 -11.00 -2.66 -13.43
N MET A 139 -10.06 -1.79 -13.13
CA MET A 139 -10.27 -0.34 -13.24
C MET A 139 -10.44 0.05 -14.69
N SER A 140 -11.43 0.90 -15.02
CA SER A 140 -11.55 1.41 -16.38
C SER A 140 -10.41 2.40 -16.71
N ARG A 141 -10.00 2.45 -17.98
CA ARG A 141 -9.00 3.40 -18.46
C ARG A 141 -9.39 4.85 -18.11
N ARG A 142 -10.65 5.21 -18.36
CA ARG A 142 -11.16 6.56 -18.03
C ARG A 142 -11.02 6.88 -16.55
N PHE A 143 -11.33 5.94 -15.65
CA PHE A 143 -11.19 6.14 -14.22
C PHE A 143 -9.71 6.35 -13.84
N PHE A 144 -8.82 5.53 -14.39
CA PHE A 144 -7.38 5.68 -14.18
C PHE A 144 -6.88 7.07 -14.60
N GLU A 145 -7.21 7.49 -15.82
CA GLU A 145 -6.76 8.78 -16.39
C GLU A 145 -7.34 9.99 -15.66
N THR A 146 -8.55 9.89 -15.12
CA THR A 146 -9.26 11.06 -14.56
C THR A 146 -9.23 11.13 -13.05
N ARG A 147 -8.91 10.05 -12.34
CA ARG A 147 -8.96 10.00 -10.87
C ARG A 147 -7.72 9.39 -10.22
N PHE A 148 -7.08 8.40 -10.86
CA PHE A 148 -5.95 7.68 -10.27
C PHE A 148 -4.62 8.34 -10.64
N ALA A 149 -4.42 8.64 -11.94
CA ALA A 149 -3.21 9.23 -12.49
C ALA A 149 -3.48 10.56 -13.21
N GLN A 150 -4.44 11.35 -12.74
CA GLN A 150 -4.91 12.58 -13.40
C GLN A 150 -3.85 13.68 -13.50
N THR A 151 -2.75 13.59 -12.77
CA THR A 151 -1.61 14.51 -12.89
C THR A 151 -0.61 14.08 -13.97
N ALA A 152 -0.73 12.89 -14.53
CA ALA A 152 0.10 12.44 -15.63
C ALA A 152 -0.39 13.03 -16.97
N PRO A 153 0.51 13.35 -17.93
CA PRO A 153 0.11 13.69 -19.29
C PRO A 153 -0.74 12.58 -19.92
N LYS A 154 -1.80 12.95 -20.65
CA LYS A 154 -2.79 11.98 -21.21
C LYS A 154 -2.15 10.81 -21.97
N ALA A 155 -1.20 11.10 -22.86
CA ALA A 155 -0.50 10.06 -23.62
C ALA A 155 0.24 9.08 -22.70
N ARG A 156 0.90 9.61 -21.67
CA ARG A 156 1.62 8.80 -20.69
C ARG A 156 0.68 7.98 -19.80
N ALA A 157 -0.47 8.55 -19.42
CA ALA A 157 -1.46 7.82 -18.62
C ALA A 157 -1.98 6.57 -19.35
N ALA A 158 -2.18 6.64 -20.68
CA ALA A 158 -2.60 5.48 -21.48
C ALA A 158 -1.55 4.35 -21.44
N GLU A 159 -0.27 4.67 -21.61
CA GLU A 159 0.82 3.68 -21.51
C GLU A 159 0.89 3.08 -20.09
N LEU A 160 0.81 3.93 -19.06
CA LEU A 160 0.87 3.49 -17.67
C LEU A 160 -0.28 2.52 -17.34
N TYR A 161 -1.47 2.79 -17.85
CA TYR A 161 -2.60 1.87 -17.68
C TYR A 161 -2.28 0.48 -18.26
N ASP A 162 -1.77 0.41 -19.48
CA ASP A 162 -1.49 -0.86 -20.16
C ASP A 162 -0.34 -1.62 -19.47
N CYS A 163 0.66 -0.90 -18.98
CA CYS A 163 1.83 -1.49 -18.34
C CYS A 163 1.57 -2.00 -16.92
N TYR A 164 0.66 -1.36 -16.15
CA TYR A 164 0.61 -1.59 -14.71
C TYR A 164 -0.73 -2.02 -14.16
N ILE A 165 -1.86 -1.70 -14.85
CA ILE A 165 -3.17 -1.98 -14.26
C ILE A 165 -3.53 -3.46 -14.38
N VAL A 166 -3.81 -4.08 -13.25
CA VAL A 166 -4.25 -5.47 -13.10
C VAL A 166 -5.66 -5.53 -12.47
N PRO A 167 -6.38 -6.64 -12.60
CA PRO A 167 -7.60 -6.88 -11.84
C PRO A 167 -7.30 -6.90 -10.34
N THR A 168 -8.26 -6.50 -9.53
CA THR A 168 -8.17 -6.65 -8.07
C THR A 168 -9.40 -7.39 -7.53
N ALA A 169 -9.23 -8.11 -6.42
CA ALA A 169 -10.36 -8.72 -5.72
C ALA A 169 -11.31 -7.63 -5.21
N GLY A 170 -12.57 -7.63 -5.66
CA GLY A 170 -13.56 -6.72 -5.10
C GLY A 170 -13.76 -6.92 -3.59
N ARG A 171 -13.50 -8.14 -3.11
CA ARG A 171 -13.55 -8.50 -1.69
C ARG A 171 -12.71 -7.60 -0.80
N VAL A 172 -11.52 -7.15 -1.23
CA VAL A 172 -10.66 -6.30 -0.40
C VAL A 172 -11.32 -4.97 0.00
N TYR A 173 -12.23 -4.45 -0.81
CA TYR A 173 -13.00 -3.25 -0.50
C TYR A 173 -14.08 -3.52 0.55
N TRP A 174 -14.79 -4.65 0.40
CA TRP A 174 -15.80 -5.08 1.36
C TRP A 174 -15.17 -5.42 2.72
N ASP A 175 -14.03 -6.07 2.74
CA ASP A 175 -13.29 -6.35 3.97
C ASP A 175 -12.91 -5.05 4.71
N GLY A 176 -12.52 -3.99 3.97
CA GLY A 176 -12.22 -2.68 4.51
C GLY A 176 -13.43 -1.99 5.17
N VAL A 177 -14.63 -2.15 4.59
CA VAL A 177 -15.86 -1.56 5.13
C VAL A 177 -16.42 -2.38 6.29
N THR A 178 -16.42 -3.71 6.16
CA THR A 178 -16.98 -4.62 7.19
C THR A 178 -16.04 -4.85 8.37
N GLY A 179 -14.78 -4.48 8.25
CA GLY A 179 -13.75 -4.76 9.26
C GLY A 179 -13.25 -6.22 9.25
N ALA A 180 -13.54 -6.99 8.20
CA ALA A 180 -13.10 -8.38 8.08
C ALA A 180 -11.57 -8.54 7.95
N SER A 181 -10.84 -7.47 7.67
CA SER A 181 -9.38 -7.41 7.73
C SER A 181 -8.81 -7.45 9.15
N GLY A 182 -9.66 -7.27 10.14
CA GLY A 182 -9.27 -6.99 11.53
C GLY A 182 -9.14 -5.50 11.81
N GLN A 183 -9.07 -5.16 13.10
CA GLN A 183 -8.87 -3.79 13.55
C GLN A 183 -7.39 -3.53 13.81
N ILE A 184 -6.93 -2.34 13.46
CA ILE A 184 -5.60 -1.85 13.86
C ILE A 184 -5.72 -1.33 15.30
N ARG A 185 -4.81 -1.73 16.17
CA ARG A 185 -4.67 -1.18 17.52
C ARG A 185 -3.98 0.18 17.45
N TRP A 186 -4.77 1.23 17.51
CA TRP A 186 -4.29 2.60 17.33
C TRP A 186 -3.33 3.10 18.43
N ASP A 187 -3.31 2.43 19.56
CA ASP A 187 -2.53 2.71 20.77
C ASP A 187 -1.50 1.63 21.07
N ASN A 188 -1.19 0.76 20.10
CA ASN A 188 -0.23 -0.32 20.27
C ASN A 188 1.15 0.21 20.70
N PRO A 189 1.63 -0.10 21.92
CA PRO A 189 2.90 0.41 22.42
C PRO A 189 4.12 -0.20 21.70
N ASP A 190 3.95 -1.38 21.11
CA ASP A 190 5.03 -2.14 20.48
C ASP A 190 5.16 -1.90 18.97
N ARG A 191 4.29 -1.07 18.41
CA ARG A 191 4.33 -0.72 16.98
C ARG A 191 5.63 0.00 16.63
N ALA A 192 6.29 -0.41 15.54
CA ALA A 192 7.43 0.33 15.01
C ALA A 192 7.01 1.74 14.51
N PRO A 193 7.94 2.70 14.39
CA PRO A 193 7.68 4.04 13.85
C PRO A 193 6.97 3.99 12.50
N LEU A 194 6.07 4.95 12.26
CA LEU A 194 5.24 5.04 11.06
C LEU A 194 5.26 6.44 10.46
N LEU A 195 5.60 6.56 9.18
CA LEU A 195 5.37 7.74 8.37
C LEU A 195 4.10 7.55 7.53
N LEU A 196 3.23 8.54 7.57
CA LEU A 196 2.09 8.65 6.66
C LEU A 196 2.41 9.71 5.60
N ILE A 197 2.31 9.33 4.34
CA ILE A 197 2.48 10.23 3.19
C ILE A 197 1.13 10.34 2.47
N GLY A 198 0.76 11.54 2.05
CA GLY A 198 -0.42 11.79 1.24
C GLY A 198 -0.16 12.78 0.11
N GLY A 199 -0.85 12.63 -1.02
CA GLY A 199 -0.91 13.59 -2.09
C GLY A 199 -2.08 14.56 -1.90
N ASP A 200 -1.88 15.86 -2.10
CA ASP A 200 -2.94 16.86 -1.95
C ASP A 200 -3.98 16.83 -3.09
N LEU A 201 -3.60 16.29 -4.25
CA LEU A 201 -4.47 16.08 -5.41
C LEU A 201 -5.00 14.65 -5.52
N ASP A 202 -4.82 13.82 -4.49
CA ASP A 202 -5.34 12.45 -4.49
C ASP A 202 -6.89 12.44 -4.48
N LEU A 203 -7.47 11.85 -5.53
CA LEU A 203 -8.92 11.70 -5.70
C LEU A 203 -9.43 10.30 -5.31
N ILE A 204 -8.58 9.43 -4.76
CA ILE A 204 -8.90 8.07 -4.32
C ILE A 204 -8.85 7.99 -2.79
N ALA A 205 -7.69 8.31 -2.21
CA ALA A 205 -7.42 8.34 -0.78
C ALA A 205 -7.02 9.75 -0.37
N ASP A 206 -7.98 10.68 -0.46
CA ASP A 206 -7.67 12.10 -0.31
C ASP A 206 -6.94 12.43 1.01
N ALA A 207 -6.16 13.51 1.00
CA ALA A 207 -5.28 13.90 2.10
C ALA A 207 -6.01 14.04 3.46
N SER A 208 -7.33 14.27 3.45
CA SER A 208 -8.14 14.33 4.67
C SER A 208 -8.18 12.99 5.38
N MET A 209 -8.22 11.89 4.62
CA MET A 209 -8.19 10.53 5.16
C MET A 209 -6.82 10.20 5.75
N THR A 210 -5.74 10.54 5.03
CA THR A 210 -4.36 10.38 5.55
C THR A 210 -4.17 11.15 6.86
N ARG A 211 -4.70 12.37 6.96
CA ARG A 211 -4.70 13.16 8.21
C ARG A 211 -5.54 12.50 9.32
N ALA A 212 -6.68 11.89 8.98
CA ALA A 212 -7.51 11.18 9.95
C ALA A 212 -6.82 9.91 10.47
N ILE A 213 -6.15 9.16 9.60
CA ILE A 213 -5.32 8.00 9.99
C ILE A 213 -4.18 8.47 10.90
N TYR A 214 -3.49 9.55 10.56
CA TYR A 214 -2.44 10.13 11.39
C TYR A 214 -2.93 10.44 12.82
N LYS A 215 -4.07 11.10 12.95
CA LYS A 215 -4.66 11.43 14.27
C LYS A 215 -4.92 10.17 15.11
N LYS A 216 -5.30 9.05 14.48
CA LYS A 216 -5.50 7.78 15.17
C LYS A 216 -4.19 7.11 15.53
N GLN A 217 -3.27 6.99 14.58
CA GLN A 217 -1.97 6.35 14.75
C GLN A 217 -1.06 7.07 15.76
N LYS A 218 -1.23 8.39 15.90
CA LYS A 218 -0.50 9.21 16.89
C LYS A 218 -0.85 8.86 18.34
N ARG A 219 -1.85 8.02 18.60
CA ARG A 219 -2.19 7.53 19.94
C ARG A 219 -1.17 6.50 20.44
N ALA A 220 -0.48 5.81 19.54
CA ALA A 220 0.62 4.93 19.91
C ALA A 220 1.80 5.74 20.48
N PRO A 221 2.53 5.22 21.47
CA PRO A 221 3.74 5.87 22.01
C PRO A 221 4.86 5.98 20.99
N SER A 222 4.93 5.07 20.02
CA SER A 222 5.94 5.09 18.97
C SER A 222 5.74 6.27 18.03
N ARG A 223 6.84 6.74 17.46
CA ARG A 223 6.84 7.89 16.55
C ARG A 223 5.87 7.68 15.38
N THR A 224 5.07 8.72 15.13
CA THR A 224 4.18 8.81 13.96
C THR A 224 4.31 10.19 13.37
N ASP A 225 4.70 10.27 12.09
CA ASP A 225 4.83 11.53 11.37
C ASP A 225 3.90 11.54 10.13
N LEU A 226 3.63 12.75 9.64
CA LEU A 226 2.79 12.98 8.48
C LEU A 226 3.49 13.94 7.51
N LYS A 227 3.52 13.58 6.23
CA LYS A 227 3.94 14.45 5.14
C LYS A 227 2.87 14.48 4.05
N ILE A 228 2.41 15.67 3.68
CA ILE A 228 1.58 15.87 2.48
C ILE A 228 2.46 16.49 1.42
N PHE A 229 2.50 15.86 0.24
CA PHE A 229 3.20 16.37 -0.94
C PHE A 229 2.23 17.12 -1.84
N GLU A 230 2.62 18.29 -2.28
CA GLU A 230 1.85 19.12 -3.20
C GLU A 230 1.94 18.59 -4.64
N GLY A 231 0.87 18.75 -5.40
CA GLY A 231 0.79 18.37 -6.81
C GLY A 231 0.72 16.86 -7.06
N ARG A 232 0.45 16.02 -6.04
CA ARG A 232 0.47 14.57 -6.14
C ARG A 232 -0.93 13.97 -6.19
N SER A 233 -1.18 13.15 -7.23
CA SER A 233 -2.36 12.29 -7.35
C SER A 233 -2.15 10.97 -6.61
N HIS A 234 -3.13 10.07 -6.66
CA HIS A 234 -2.99 8.72 -6.10
C HIS A 234 -1.83 7.91 -6.73
N TRP A 235 -1.42 8.26 -7.94
CA TRP A 235 -0.27 7.66 -8.64
C TRP A 235 1.09 8.21 -8.17
N THR A 236 1.16 8.69 -6.95
CA THR A 236 2.34 9.35 -6.33
C THR A 236 3.64 8.58 -6.53
N CYS A 237 3.58 7.26 -6.52
CA CYS A 237 4.76 6.39 -6.62
C CYS A 237 5.38 6.36 -8.02
N MET A 238 4.73 6.89 -9.07
CA MET A 238 5.19 6.71 -10.45
C MET A 238 5.06 7.94 -11.35
N VAL A 239 4.41 9.03 -10.89
CA VAL A 239 4.39 10.29 -11.64
C VAL A 239 5.74 11.01 -11.55
N ALA A 240 6.02 11.89 -12.50
CA ALA A 240 7.25 12.68 -12.51
C ALA A 240 7.57 13.29 -11.13
N GLY A 241 8.82 13.17 -10.70
CA GLY A 241 9.28 13.58 -9.36
C GLY A 241 8.93 12.60 -8.23
N TRP A 242 8.54 11.36 -8.54
CA TRP A 242 8.37 10.28 -7.56
C TRP A 242 9.62 10.05 -6.72
N GLU A 243 10.79 10.35 -7.26
CA GLU A 243 12.10 10.23 -6.60
C GLU A 243 12.15 11.01 -5.29
N THR A 244 11.57 12.20 -5.26
CA THR A 244 11.51 13.04 -4.05
C THR A 244 10.69 12.35 -2.95
N VAL A 245 9.60 11.67 -3.31
CA VAL A 245 8.78 10.91 -2.36
C VAL A 245 9.55 9.67 -1.88
N ALA A 246 10.21 8.97 -2.81
CA ALA A 246 11.01 7.79 -2.50
C ALA A 246 12.16 8.10 -1.54
N ASP A 247 12.91 9.16 -1.82
CA ASP A 247 14.02 9.57 -0.94
C ASP A 247 13.52 9.99 0.43
N HIS A 248 12.47 10.81 0.50
CA HIS A 248 11.88 11.20 1.78
C HIS A 248 11.40 9.99 2.61
N ALA A 249 10.76 9.01 1.95
CA ALA A 249 10.29 7.79 2.59
C ALA A 249 11.45 6.98 3.17
N LEU A 250 12.52 6.80 2.40
CA LEU A 250 13.70 6.06 2.83
C LEU A 250 14.45 6.79 3.95
N ASP A 251 14.75 8.07 3.75
CA ASP A 251 15.53 8.88 4.70
C ASP A 251 14.81 8.94 6.05
N TRP A 252 13.48 9.15 6.05
CA TRP A 252 12.70 9.14 7.27
C TRP A 252 12.71 7.76 7.94
N ALA A 253 12.50 6.69 7.17
CA ALA A 253 12.46 5.33 7.72
C ALA A 253 13.80 4.94 8.35
N VAL A 254 14.90 5.26 7.70
CA VAL A 254 16.26 5.00 8.20
C VAL A 254 16.54 5.80 9.48
N ALA A 255 16.19 7.09 9.50
CA ALA A 255 16.42 7.96 10.65
C ALA A 255 15.60 7.57 11.90
N ASN A 256 14.48 6.86 11.71
CA ASN A 256 13.52 6.56 12.77
C ASN A 256 13.31 5.05 13.03
N ALA A 257 14.01 4.16 12.30
CA ALA A 257 13.90 2.72 12.52
C ALA A 257 14.24 2.35 13.97
N ARG A 258 13.38 1.54 14.59
CA ARG A 258 13.71 0.93 15.88
C ARG A 258 14.83 -0.10 15.72
N PRO A 259 15.57 -0.44 16.79
CA PRO A 259 16.42 -1.63 16.78
C PRO A 259 15.62 -2.87 16.35
N ALA A 260 16.21 -3.71 15.50
CA ALA A 260 15.61 -5.00 15.19
C ALA A 260 15.43 -5.81 16.49
N ARG A 261 14.28 -6.47 16.63
CA ARG A 261 14.09 -7.44 17.71
C ARG A 261 15.04 -8.61 17.45
N ALA A 262 15.71 -9.09 18.51
CA ALA A 262 16.47 -10.33 18.39
C ALA A 262 15.53 -11.40 17.82
N ALA A 263 16.00 -12.15 16.81
CA ALA A 263 15.26 -13.30 16.32
C ALA A 263 14.91 -14.16 17.52
N ALA A 264 13.62 -14.43 17.73
CA ALA A 264 13.22 -15.41 18.72
C ALA A 264 13.98 -16.69 18.35
N ALA A 265 14.88 -17.13 19.23
CA ALA A 265 15.60 -18.37 19.03
C ALA A 265 14.56 -19.43 18.67
N ALA A 266 14.71 -20.04 17.49
CA ALA A 266 13.85 -21.11 17.05
C ALA A 266 13.85 -22.12 18.20
N ALA A 267 12.72 -22.25 18.89
CA ALA A 267 12.54 -23.26 19.91
C ALA A 267 12.69 -24.60 19.19
N ALA A 268 13.80 -25.27 19.49
CA ALA A 268 14.13 -26.60 19.02
C ALA A 268 13.06 -27.62 19.42
#